data_180d93bdf4365987fc0dae7bbb30b4e6
#
_entry.id   180d93bdf4365987fc0dae7bbb30b4e6
#
_cell.length_a   1.000
_cell.length_b   1.000
_cell.length_c   1.000
_cell.angle_alpha   90.00
_cell.angle_beta   90.00
_cell.angle_gamma   90.00
#
_symmetry.space_group_name_H-M   'P 1'
#
loop_
_entity.id
_entity.type
_entity.pdbx_description
1 polymer ?
#
loop_
_entity_poly.entity_id
_entity_poly.type
_entity_poly.pdbx_seq_one_letter_code
_entity_poly.pdbx_strand_id
1 'polypeptide(L)'
;MVSKKSLVAVKGSGLISHLCSAMFVKSGYDVIHIMKGKPKKNNMFFAISPSSTKWLKELGFSEEFFSHLQKITDMQLIAESFGDTLTLKSEDYFAESLAYMVKQDHFTDAIEKMNVKKIDVKDDNNTSFEINDEFVNIKTGQKKIKVSLLVACDGNDCLVNEDSFDVTIKNYSESAFTCEFYSRVGNFSQATQIFYDNNIFALLPLENNLVQVVLFCNKELKSFLKSTTDDQLKKYLKDKMKNLFSIDSEVKNRSEFQLKDKSLKSILYKRLITIGDAAHIIHPMAGQGFNLGLRDIRNLEDLIRKKTNFDIGSRFFLRKYERDRKKDVTQLSNLTALISNFTFIDNKFNQKLKKSRLLSKSLSFAVNSKLLKQYLIKQATL
;
A
#
# COMPACT_ATOMS: atom_id res chain seq x y z
N MET A 1 -3.84 37.53 19.38
CA MET A 1 -2.54 36.83 19.41
C MET A 1 -2.61 35.71 18.39
N VAL A 2 -1.87 35.79 17.28
CA VAL A 2 -1.73 34.69 16.33
C VAL A 2 -0.95 33.58 17.04
N SER A 3 -1.60 32.47 17.35
CA SER A 3 -0.96 31.33 17.99
C SER A 3 0.20 30.91 17.11
N LYS A 4 1.42 30.87 17.68
CA LYS A 4 2.62 30.42 16.99
C LYS A 4 2.33 28.99 16.51
N LYS A 5 2.26 28.80 15.19
CA LYS A 5 1.96 27.48 14.60
C LYS A 5 2.99 26.48 15.07
N SER A 6 2.53 25.34 15.54
CA SER A 6 3.43 24.27 15.99
C SER A 6 4.25 23.75 14.81
N LEU A 7 5.56 23.61 15.00
CA LEU A 7 6.48 23.05 14.03
C LEU A 7 6.48 21.53 14.13
N VAL A 8 6.33 20.85 13.01
CA VAL A 8 6.32 19.37 12.89
C VAL A 8 7.47 18.93 12.00
N ALA A 9 8.07 17.80 12.32
CA ALA A 9 9.08 17.17 11.47
C ALA A 9 8.54 15.88 10.85
N VAL A 10 8.80 15.68 9.57
CA VAL A 10 8.49 14.44 8.83
C VAL A 10 9.80 13.87 8.29
N LYS A 11 10.10 12.60 8.60
CA LYS A 11 11.30 11.91 8.16
C LYS A 11 10.94 10.83 7.13
N GLY A 12 11.59 10.85 5.98
CA GLY A 12 11.46 9.87 4.90
C GLY A 12 11.57 10.49 3.52
N SER A 13 11.92 9.67 2.51
CA SER A 13 12.10 10.10 1.11
C SER A 13 11.04 9.52 0.17
N GLY A 14 10.08 8.73 0.69
CA GLY A 14 9.04 8.08 -0.10
C GLY A 14 7.80 8.96 -0.30
N LEU A 15 6.85 8.48 -1.13
CA LEU A 15 5.60 9.19 -1.41
C LEU A 15 4.80 9.52 -0.14
N ILE A 16 4.73 8.58 0.80
CA ILE A 16 3.98 8.76 2.07
C ILE A 16 4.53 9.94 2.88
N SER A 17 5.86 10.14 2.94
CA SER A 17 6.45 11.26 3.66
C SER A 17 6.12 12.61 3.02
N HIS A 18 6.10 12.69 1.69
CA HIS A 18 5.75 13.91 0.97
C HIS A 18 4.27 14.25 1.14
N LEU A 19 3.38 13.24 1.02
CA LEU A 19 1.94 13.43 1.24
C LEU A 19 1.63 13.82 2.68
N CYS A 20 2.35 13.24 3.65
CA CYS A 20 2.26 13.60 5.06
C CYS A 20 2.68 15.07 5.29
N SER A 21 3.81 15.48 4.71
CA SER A 21 4.27 16.87 4.79
C SER A 21 3.28 17.86 4.17
N ALA A 22 2.73 17.54 2.99
CA ALA A 22 1.71 18.35 2.33
C ALA A 22 0.44 18.47 3.17
N MET A 23 -0.02 17.37 3.77
CA MET A 23 -1.17 17.35 4.68
C MET A 23 -0.97 18.29 5.89
N PHE A 24 0.21 18.24 6.53
CA PHE A 24 0.48 19.13 7.66
C PHE A 24 0.50 20.61 7.26
N VAL A 25 1.11 20.94 6.13
CA VAL A 25 1.12 22.31 5.61
C VAL A 25 -0.30 22.79 5.33
N LYS A 26 -1.13 21.94 4.68
CA LYS A 26 -2.54 22.24 4.43
C LYS A 26 -3.33 22.41 5.72
N SER A 27 -3.00 21.63 6.76
CA SER A 27 -3.59 21.75 8.10
C SER A 27 -3.06 22.95 8.89
N GLY A 28 -2.18 23.75 8.30
CA GLY A 28 -1.69 25.02 8.86
C GLY A 28 -0.44 24.90 9.72
N TYR A 29 0.26 23.81 9.71
CA TYR A 29 1.54 23.62 10.42
C TYR A 29 2.73 24.08 9.57
N ASP A 30 3.81 24.50 10.24
CA ASP A 30 5.13 24.61 9.61
C ASP A 30 5.80 23.23 9.63
N VAL A 31 6.48 22.86 8.54
CA VAL A 31 7.01 21.50 8.38
C VAL A 31 8.51 21.54 8.07
N ILE A 32 9.24 20.68 8.77
CA ILE A 32 10.62 20.28 8.39
C ILE A 32 10.52 18.88 7.79
N HIS A 33 10.91 18.73 6.53
CA HIS A 33 10.98 17.45 5.84
C HIS A 33 12.44 16.97 5.76
N ILE A 34 12.73 15.84 6.37
CA ILE A 34 14.06 15.26 6.50
C ILE A 34 14.16 14.08 5.55
N MET A 35 15.02 14.16 4.54
CA MET A 35 15.09 13.22 3.44
C MET A 35 16.52 12.79 3.11
N LYS A 36 16.70 11.55 2.65
CA LYS A 36 17.88 11.09 1.93
C LYS A 36 17.65 11.22 0.42
N GLY A 37 17.91 12.42 -0.12
CA GLY A 37 17.72 12.69 -1.55
C GLY A 37 16.24 12.79 -1.98
N LYS A 38 16.03 12.94 -3.28
CA LYS A 38 14.69 13.04 -3.90
C LYS A 38 14.00 11.68 -4.00
N PRO A 39 12.66 11.64 -4.11
CA PRO A 39 11.93 10.43 -4.43
C PRO A 39 12.49 9.79 -5.71
N LYS A 40 12.77 8.49 -5.64
CA LYS A 40 13.24 7.78 -6.83
C LYS A 40 12.06 7.50 -7.74
N LYS A 41 12.19 7.88 -9.01
CA LYS A 41 11.30 7.38 -10.06
C LYS A 41 11.59 5.90 -10.28
N ASN A 42 10.56 5.11 -10.37
CA ASN A 42 10.66 3.68 -10.66
C ASN A 42 9.37 3.19 -11.35
N ASN A 43 9.45 2.02 -11.96
CA ASN A 43 8.33 1.40 -12.66
C ASN A 43 7.34 0.69 -11.71
N MET A 44 7.16 1.19 -10.49
CA MET A 44 6.14 0.66 -9.58
C MET A 44 4.77 1.24 -9.89
N PHE A 45 3.75 0.46 -9.60
CA PHE A 45 2.36 0.84 -9.74
C PHE A 45 1.63 0.66 -8.42
N PHE A 46 0.63 1.49 -8.21
CA PHE A 46 -0.23 1.42 -7.04
C PHE A 46 -1.68 1.26 -7.46
N ALA A 47 -2.40 0.41 -6.74
CA ALA A 47 -3.85 0.42 -6.74
C ALA A 47 -4.31 1.35 -5.63
N ILE A 48 -4.91 2.50 -5.96
CA ILE A 48 -5.43 3.45 -4.98
C ILE A 48 -6.94 3.34 -4.86
N SER A 49 -7.44 3.45 -3.64
CA SER A 49 -8.87 3.37 -3.38
C SER A 49 -9.61 4.65 -3.84
N PRO A 50 -10.91 4.56 -4.17
CA PRO A 50 -11.71 5.74 -4.50
C PRO A 50 -11.71 6.82 -3.42
N SER A 51 -11.72 6.41 -2.16
CA SER A 51 -11.65 7.36 -1.04
C SER A 51 -10.27 8.04 -0.93
N SER A 52 -9.19 7.32 -1.25
CA SER A 52 -7.84 7.89 -1.34
C SER A 52 -7.73 8.87 -2.50
N THR A 53 -8.33 8.56 -3.65
CA THR A 53 -8.37 9.44 -4.83
C THR A 53 -9.10 10.76 -4.50
N LYS A 54 -10.25 10.68 -3.84
CA LYS A 54 -10.97 11.87 -3.37
C LYS A 54 -10.11 12.72 -2.42
N TRP A 55 -9.44 12.09 -1.47
CA TRP A 55 -8.55 12.80 -0.54
C TRP A 55 -7.36 13.46 -1.25
N LEU A 56 -6.75 12.81 -2.25
CA LEU A 56 -5.67 13.40 -3.06
C LEU A 56 -6.16 14.66 -3.79
N LYS A 57 -7.40 14.65 -4.32
CA LYS A 57 -8.02 15.85 -4.91
C LYS A 57 -8.19 16.96 -3.89
N GLU A 58 -8.68 16.63 -2.71
CA GLU A 58 -8.78 17.58 -1.60
C GLU A 58 -7.39 18.08 -1.18
N LEU A 59 -6.34 17.26 -1.20
CA LEU A 59 -4.96 17.64 -0.88
C LEU A 59 -4.40 18.66 -1.87
N GLY A 60 -4.90 18.70 -3.11
CA GLY A 60 -4.52 19.68 -4.13
C GLY A 60 -3.78 19.09 -5.34
N PHE A 61 -3.93 17.79 -5.59
CA PHE A 61 -3.45 17.16 -6.82
C PHE A 61 -4.21 17.74 -8.03
N SER A 62 -3.50 17.92 -9.14
CA SER A 62 -4.05 18.50 -10.37
C SER A 62 -4.90 17.51 -11.16
N GLU A 63 -5.81 18.01 -12.01
CA GLU A 63 -6.59 17.17 -12.93
C GLU A 63 -5.68 16.36 -13.87
N GLU A 64 -4.49 16.85 -14.21
CA GLU A 64 -3.49 16.11 -14.97
C GLU A 64 -3.11 14.78 -14.29
N PHE A 65 -2.92 14.78 -12.96
CA PHE A 65 -2.65 13.52 -12.24
C PHE A 65 -3.83 12.55 -12.38
N PHE A 66 -5.07 13.03 -12.26
CA PHE A 66 -6.26 12.17 -12.33
C PHE A 66 -6.51 11.62 -13.74
N SER A 67 -6.03 12.31 -14.81
CA SER A 67 -6.12 11.80 -16.18
C SER A 67 -5.25 10.56 -16.45
N HIS A 68 -4.24 10.30 -15.61
CA HIS A 68 -3.38 9.12 -15.68
C HIS A 68 -3.91 7.90 -14.89
N LEU A 69 -5.06 8.03 -14.26
CA LEU A 69 -5.62 6.94 -13.46
C LEU A 69 -6.38 5.94 -14.34
N GLN A 70 -5.91 4.68 -14.38
CA GLN A 70 -6.69 3.61 -14.99
C GLN A 70 -7.77 3.14 -14.02
N LYS A 71 -9.03 3.35 -14.37
CA LYS A 71 -10.20 2.98 -13.57
C LYS A 71 -10.43 1.48 -13.61
N ILE A 72 -10.61 0.85 -12.45
CA ILE A 72 -10.96 -0.56 -12.29
C ILE A 72 -12.37 -0.65 -11.72
N THR A 73 -13.31 -1.13 -12.52
CA THR A 73 -14.72 -1.31 -12.12
C THR A 73 -15.03 -2.73 -11.68
N ASP A 74 -14.24 -3.69 -12.19
CA ASP A 74 -14.46 -5.11 -11.95
C ASP A 74 -13.22 -5.77 -11.39
N MET A 75 -13.41 -6.75 -10.52
CA MET A 75 -12.36 -7.63 -10.04
C MET A 75 -12.81 -9.08 -10.16
N GLN A 76 -12.05 -9.87 -10.90
CA GLN A 76 -12.30 -11.28 -11.10
C GLN A 76 -11.30 -12.13 -10.33
N LEU A 77 -11.80 -13.04 -9.51
CA LEU A 77 -11.02 -14.03 -8.76
C LEU A 77 -11.34 -15.41 -9.33
N ILE A 78 -10.35 -16.09 -9.87
CA ILE A 78 -10.47 -17.40 -10.53
C ILE A 78 -9.72 -18.43 -9.71
N ALA A 79 -10.38 -19.44 -9.20
CA ALA A 79 -9.77 -20.59 -8.54
C ALA A 79 -9.63 -21.74 -9.56
N GLU A 80 -8.45 -21.87 -10.18
CA GLU A 80 -8.25 -22.81 -11.29
C GLU A 80 -8.52 -24.27 -10.87
N SER A 81 -8.16 -24.65 -9.65
CA SER A 81 -8.34 -26.02 -9.12
C SER A 81 -9.82 -26.40 -8.89
N PHE A 82 -10.71 -25.44 -8.77
CA PHE A 82 -12.13 -25.67 -8.47
C PHE A 82 -13.06 -25.27 -9.62
N GLY A 83 -12.53 -24.58 -10.65
CA GLY A 83 -13.33 -24.02 -11.74
C GLY A 83 -14.25 -22.88 -11.33
N ASP A 84 -14.10 -22.38 -10.09
CA ASP A 84 -14.95 -21.32 -9.55
C ASP A 84 -14.41 -19.93 -9.92
N THR A 85 -15.34 -19.05 -10.27
CA THR A 85 -15.02 -17.64 -10.57
C THR A 85 -15.93 -16.75 -9.73
N LEU A 86 -15.31 -15.80 -8.99
CA LEU A 86 -16.00 -14.73 -8.30
C LEU A 86 -15.73 -13.41 -9.03
N THR A 87 -16.78 -12.74 -9.46
CA THR A 87 -16.66 -11.38 -9.98
C THR A 87 -17.27 -10.40 -8.97
N LEU A 88 -16.49 -9.37 -8.64
CA LEU A 88 -16.92 -8.22 -7.85
C LEU A 88 -17.02 -7.04 -8.82
N LYS A 89 -18.19 -6.39 -8.87
CA LYS A 89 -18.43 -5.24 -9.71
C LYS A 89 -18.72 -4.01 -8.85
N SER A 90 -18.18 -2.88 -9.23
CA SER A 90 -18.43 -1.61 -8.52
C SER A 90 -19.91 -1.23 -8.52
N GLU A 91 -20.63 -1.50 -9.61
CA GLU A 91 -22.06 -1.22 -9.77
C GLU A 91 -22.95 -1.94 -8.75
N ASP A 92 -22.58 -3.17 -8.35
CA ASP A 92 -23.33 -3.96 -7.35
C ASP A 92 -23.37 -3.30 -5.96
N TYR A 93 -22.53 -2.26 -5.77
CA TYR A 93 -22.35 -1.57 -4.48
C TYR A 93 -22.49 -0.05 -4.60
N PHE A 94 -23.04 0.43 -5.70
CA PHE A 94 -23.21 1.87 -5.98
C PHE A 94 -21.88 2.64 -5.90
N ALA A 95 -20.76 1.97 -6.19
CA ALA A 95 -19.44 2.59 -6.23
C ALA A 95 -19.05 2.92 -7.67
N GLU A 96 -18.39 4.05 -7.86
CA GLU A 96 -17.91 4.46 -9.18
C GLU A 96 -16.80 3.53 -9.70
N SER A 97 -15.98 3.01 -8.81
CA SER A 97 -14.87 2.09 -9.11
C SER A 97 -14.52 1.27 -7.87
N LEU A 98 -13.80 0.17 -8.07
CA LEU A 98 -13.19 -0.62 -7.01
C LEU A 98 -11.80 -0.08 -6.64
N ALA A 99 -11.05 0.37 -7.64
CA ALA A 99 -9.72 0.95 -7.49
C ALA A 99 -9.35 1.80 -8.70
N TYR A 100 -8.24 2.54 -8.58
CA TYR A 100 -7.56 3.21 -9.69
C TYR A 100 -6.11 2.76 -9.69
N MET A 101 -5.61 2.33 -10.86
CA MET A 101 -4.20 1.99 -11.03
C MET A 101 -3.43 3.21 -11.50
N VAL A 102 -2.24 3.42 -10.94
CA VAL A 102 -1.40 4.59 -11.27
C VAL A 102 0.08 4.27 -11.13
N LYS A 103 0.90 4.81 -12.02
CA LYS A 103 2.37 4.75 -11.93
C LYS A 103 2.90 5.60 -10.77
N GLN A 104 3.95 5.13 -10.12
CA GLN A 104 4.64 5.92 -9.10
C GLN A 104 5.18 7.24 -9.64
N ASP A 105 5.64 7.26 -10.89
CA ASP A 105 6.19 8.46 -11.52
C ASP A 105 5.17 9.59 -11.58
N HIS A 106 3.89 9.31 -11.89
CA HIS A 106 2.83 10.32 -11.87
C HIS A 106 2.60 10.90 -10.47
N PHE A 107 2.74 10.09 -9.43
CA PHE A 107 2.73 10.59 -8.05
C PHE A 107 3.90 11.54 -7.78
N THR A 108 5.11 11.12 -8.19
CA THR A 108 6.33 11.92 -7.98
C THR A 108 6.21 13.27 -8.69
N ASP A 109 5.78 13.27 -9.96
CA ASP A 109 5.58 14.48 -10.74
C ASP A 109 4.49 15.39 -10.14
N ALA A 110 3.38 14.81 -9.67
CA ALA A 110 2.32 15.57 -9.02
C ALA A 110 2.78 16.21 -7.71
N ILE A 111 3.54 15.49 -6.88
CA ILE A 111 4.12 16.02 -5.64
C ILE A 111 5.10 17.15 -5.92
N GLU A 112 5.97 17.01 -6.92
CA GLU A 112 6.91 18.08 -7.31
C GLU A 112 6.17 19.34 -7.77
N LYS A 113 5.08 19.19 -8.53
CA LYS A 113 4.23 20.29 -9.00
C LYS A 113 3.43 20.98 -7.88
N MET A 114 3.13 20.29 -6.79
CA MET A 114 2.37 20.87 -5.67
C MET A 114 3.06 22.09 -5.03
N ASN A 115 4.37 22.25 -5.21
CA ASN A 115 5.20 23.39 -4.77
C ASN A 115 4.79 23.93 -3.37
N VAL A 116 4.85 23.10 -2.37
CA VAL A 116 4.40 23.42 -1.01
C VAL A 116 5.40 24.36 -0.33
N LYS A 117 5.20 25.67 -0.45
CA LYS A 117 6.14 26.75 -0.05
C LYS A 117 6.56 26.77 1.43
N LYS A 118 5.97 25.94 2.30
CA LYS A 118 6.21 25.94 3.76
C LYS A 118 6.98 24.73 4.25
N ILE A 119 7.60 23.98 3.37
CA ILE A 119 8.40 22.82 3.74
C ILE A 119 9.86 23.20 3.71
N ASP A 120 10.52 23.17 4.87
CA ASP A 120 11.96 23.31 4.99
C ASP A 120 12.61 21.93 4.89
N VAL A 121 13.34 21.67 3.79
CA VAL A 121 13.96 20.38 3.51
C VAL A 121 15.34 20.30 4.16
N LYS A 122 15.63 19.20 4.84
CA LYS A 122 16.91 18.89 5.49
C LYS A 122 17.47 17.55 5.01
N ASP A 123 18.80 17.44 4.99
CA ASP A 123 19.49 16.19 4.69
C ASP A 123 19.50 15.26 5.92
N ASP A 124 19.04 14.02 5.76
CA ASP A 124 19.00 13.02 6.82
C ASP A 124 20.40 12.55 7.26
N ASN A 125 21.40 12.55 6.36
CA ASN A 125 22.74 12.04 6.67
C ASN A 125 23.44 12.81 7.82
N ASN A 126 23.09 14.08 8.01
CA ASN A 126 23.65 14.95 9.04
C ASN A 126 22.66 15.28 10.16
N THR A 127 21.61 14.44 10.33
CA THR A 127 20.54 14.73 11.25
C THR A 127 20.44 13.69 12.35
N SER A 128 20.36 14.14 13.59
CA SER A 128 20.12 13.31 14.77
C SER A 128 18.93 13.81 15.58
N PHE A 129 18.33 12.92 16.37
CA PHE A 129 17.07 13.16 17.05
C PHE A 129 17.18 12.82 18.54
N GLU A 130 16.72 13.73 19.38
CA GLU A 130 16.54 13.52 20.81
C GLU A 130 15.05 13.68 21.13
N ILE A 131 14.38 12.58 21.50
CA ILE A 131 12.92 12.53 21.65
C ILE A 131 12.58 12.56 23.14
N ASN A 132 11.95 13.65 23.59
CA ASN A 132 11.48 13.87 24.96
C ASN A 132 9.95 13.82 25.04
N ASP A 133 9.39 13.91 26.24
CA ASP A 133 7.94 13.94 26.43
C ASP A 133 7.32 15.30 26.06
N GLU A 134 8.09 16.37 26.11
CA GLU A 134 7.61 17.74 25.83
C GLU A 134 7.88 18.21 24.40
N PHE A 135 8.96 17.73 23.76
CA PHE A 135 9.39 18.13 22.43
C PHE A 135 10.37 17.13 21.82
N VAL A 136 10.68 17.33 20.54
CA VAL A 136 11.78 16.63 19.85
C VAL A 136 12.83 17.66 19.47
N ASN A 137 14.07 17.43 19.85
CA ASN A 137 15.22 18.18 19.37
C ASN A 137 15.79 17.50 18.13
N ILE A 138 15.89 18.24 17.05
CA ILE A 138 16.51 17.84 15.80
C ILE A 138 17.82 18.59 15.69
N LYS A 139 18.94 17.87 15.60
CA LYS A 139 20.25 18.43 15.36
C LYS A 139 20.63 18.14 13.90
N THR A 140 20.81 19.18 13.09
CA THR A 140 21.27 19.09 11.70
C THR A 140 22.47 20.02 11.52
N GLY A 141 23.68 19.44 11.35
CA GLY A 141 24.93 20.16 11.43
C GLY A 141 25.09 20.86 12.79
N GLN A 142 25.29 22.18 12.78
CA GLN A 142 25.42 22.99 14.01
C GLN A 142 24.06 23.53 14.52
N LYS A 143 22.98 23.36 13.78
CA LYS A 143 21.65 23.88 14.15
C LYS A 143 20.89 22.89 15.02
N LYS A 144 20.28 23.41 16.09
CA LYS A 144 19.28 22.68 16.89
C LYS A 144 17.90 23.28 16.63
N ILE A 145 16.94 22.42 16.31
CA ILE A 145 15.56 22.80 16.02
C ILE A 145 14.65 22.02 16.94
N LYS A 146 13.73 22.72 17.59
CA LYS A 146 12.73 22.13 18.49
C LYS A 146 11.40 22.00 17.77
N VAL A 147 10.86 20.78 17.72
CA VAL A 147 9.57 20.49 17.09
C VAL A 147 8.61 19.83 18.06
N SER A 148 7.31 20.00 17.81
CA SER A 148 6.25 19.45 18.67
C SER A 148 5.98 17.97 18.41
N LEU A 149 6.23 17.49 17.20
CA LEU A 149 5.97 16.11 16.76
C LEU A 149 7.00 15.72 15.71
N LEU A 150 7.48 14.48 15.77
CA LEU A 150 8.25 13.82 14.73
C LEU A 150 7.41 12.68 14.14
N VAL A 151 7.33 12.63 12.81
CA VAL A 151 6.62 11.59 12.06
C VAL A 151 7.63 10.82 11.23
N ALA A 152 7.80 9.52 11.51
CA ALA A 152 8.67 8.64 10.75
C ALA A 152 7.88 7.93 9.65
N CYS A 153 8.31 8.13 8.39
CA CYS A 153 7.71 7.56 7.18
C CYS A 153 8.74 6.81 6.32
N ASP A 154 9.91 6.47 6.87
CA ASP A 154 11.09 6.01 6.12
C ASP A 154 11.22 4.49 6.01
N GLY A 155 10.17 3.75 6.26
CA GLY A 155 10.08 2.32 5.98
C GLY A 155 11.12 1.49 6.74
N ASN A 156 12.15 0.98 6.03
CA ASN A 156 13.17 0.11 6.61
C ASN A 156 14.32 0.88 7.30
N ASP A 157 14.60 2.13 6.89
CA ASP A 157 15.64 2.98 7.46
C ASP A 157 15.15 3.78 8.68
N CYS A 158 14.23 3.22 9.40
CA CYS A 158 13.43 3.91 10.37
C CYS A 158 14.20 4.24 11.65
N LEU A 159 13.85 5.40 12.25
CA LEU A 159 14.09 5.71 13.67
C LEU A 159 13.51 4.67 14.64
N VAL A 160 12.82 3.68 14.10
CA VAL A 160 12.25 2.53 14.81
C VAL A 160 13.38 1.55 15.06
N ASN A 161 14.12 1.73 16.14
CA ASN A 161 15.02 0.73 16.65
C ASN A 161 14.27 -0.26 17.57
N GLU A 162 14.80 -1.46 17.69
CA GLU A 162 14.21 -2.52 18.53
C GLU A 162 14.07 -2.09 19.99
N ASP A 163 14.93 -1.18 20.47
CA ASP A 163 14.91 -0.69 21.86
C ASP A 163 13.72 0.23 22.16
N SER A 164 13.23 0.98 21.16
CA SER A 164 12.13 1.94 21.33
C SER A 164 10.77 1.38 20.93
N PHE A 165 10.77 0.38 20.05
CA PHE A 165 9.58 -0.23 19.48
C PHE A 165 9.73 -1.76 19.48
N ASP A 166 8.73 -2.44 19.93
CA ASP A 166 8.63 -3.89 19.86
C ASP A 166 8.22 -4.29 18.43
N VAL A 167 9.21 -4.67 17.62
CA VAL A 167 9.06 -4.93 16.19
C VAL A 167 8.90 -6.43 15.94
N THR A 168 7.85 -6.82 15.25
CA THR A 168 7.67 -8.19 14.77
C THR A 168 7.82 -8.20 13.24
N ILE A 169 8.76 -9.00 12.73
CA ILE A 169 8.96 -9.24 11.31
C ILE A 169 8.71 -10.71 11.00
N LYS A 170 7.83 -10.97 10.04
CA LYS A 170 7.58 -12.29 9.50
C LYS A 170 8.02 -12.30 8.04
N ASN A 171 9.08 -13.06 7.73
CA ASN A 171 9.50 -13.29 6.35
C ASN A 171 8.73 -14.48 5.78
N TYR A 172 8.28 -14.35 4.54
CA TYR A 172 7.62 -15.42 3.80
C TYR A 172 8.63 -16.19 2.96
N SER A 173 8.36 -17.47 2.69
CA SER A 173 9.14 -18.26 1.75
C SER A 173 8.88 -17.89 0.29
N GLU A 174 7.75 -17.25 0.07
CA GLU A 174 7.26 -16.77 -1.21
C GLU A 174 7.93 -15.45 -1.61
N SER A 175 7.98 -15.19 -2.91
CA SER A 175 8.42 -13.92 -3.49
C SER A 175 7.33 -13.38 -4.40
N ALA A 176 7.34 -12.08 -4.63
CA ALA A 176 6.58 -11.49 -5.72
C ALA A 176 7.52 -11.24 -6.91
N PHE A 177 7.09 -11.65 -8.09
CA PHE A 177 7.70 -11.34 -9.36
C PHE A 177 6.76 -10.44 -10.14
N THR A 178 7.29 -9.40 -10.77
CA THR A 178 6.49 -8.47 -11.58
C THR A 178 7.09 -8.33 -12.97
N CYS A 179 6.23 -8.12 -13.95
CA CYS A 179 6.59 -7.72 -15.31
C CYS A 179 5.42 -6.99 -15.95
N GLU A 180 5.64 -6.44 -17.14
CA GLU A 180 4.61 -5.72 -17.88
C GLU A 180 4.70 -5.98 -19.38
N PHE A 181 3.58 -5.84 -20.09
CA PHE A 181 3.47 -5.93 -21.53
C PHE A 181 2.31 -5.09 -22.05
N TYR A 182 2.35 -4.72 -23.34
CA TYR A 182 1.21 -4.11 -24.02
C TYR A 182 0.28 -5.15 -24.59
N SER A 183 -1.03 -4.91 -24.50
CA SER A 183 -2.08 -5.75 -25.05
C SER A 183 -3.06 -4.93 -25.87
N ARG A 184 -3.46 -5.45 -27.04
CA ARG A 184 -4.52 -4.88 -27.88
C ARG A 184 -5.90 -5.47 -27.55
N VAL A 185 -5.91 -6.59 -26.84
CA VAL A 185 -7.14 -7.32 -26.49
C VAL A 185 -7.20 -7.49 -25.00
N GLY A 186 -8.36 -7.22 -24.40
CA GLY A 186 -8.63 -7.44 -22.99
C GLY A 186 -9.63 -6.45 -22.40
N ASN A 187 -10.07 -6.76 -21.20
CA ASN A 187 -10.92 -5.83 -20.44
C ASN A 187 -10.04 -4.95 -19.54
N PHE A 188 -9.75 -3.72 -19.96
CA PHE A 188 -8.89 -2.79 -19.21
C PHE A 188 -9.58 -2.14 -18.01
N SER A 189 -10.85 -2.44 -17.77
CA SER A 189 -11.56 -2.01 -16.55
C SER A 189 -11.65 -3.12 -15.50
N GLN A 190 -11.07 -4.31 -15.78
CA GLN A 190 -11.14 -5.48 -14.92
C GLN A 190 -9.76 -5.95 -14.46
N ALA A 191 -9.52 -5.92 -13.16
CA ALA A 191 -8.40 -6.63 -12.54
C ALA A 191 -8.74 -8.11 -12.40
N THR A 192 -7.78 -9.00 -12.64
CA THR A 192 -8.00 -10.45 -12.51
C THR A 192 -6.93 -11.08 -11.63
N GLN A 193 -7.33 -11.98 -10.73
CA GLN A 193 -6.43 -12.81 -9.94
C GLN A 193 -6.77 -14.29 -10.18
N ILE A 194 -5.78 -15.08 -10.58
CA ILE A 194 -5.89 -16.51 -10.81
C ILE A 194 -5.09 -17.23 -9.72
N PHE A 195 -5.76 -18.10 -8.99
CA PHE A 195 -5.18 -18.91 -7.92
C PHE A 195 -4.95 -20.34 -8.44
N TYR A 196 -3.70 -20.79 -8.44
CA TYR A 196 -3.29 -22.11 -8.93
C TYR A 196 -2.02 -22.60 -8.24
N ASP A 197 -1.94 -23.87 -7.94
CA ASP A 197 -0.73 -24.56 -7.42
C ASP A 197 0.03 -23.79 -6.33
N ASN A 198 -0.69 -23.21 -5.36
CA ASN A 198 -0.16 -22.34 -4.30
C ASN A 198 0.55 -21.08 -4.83
N ASN A 199 0.17 -20.60 -6.01
CA ASN A 199 0.64 -19.35 -6.58
C ASN A 199 -0.56 -18.44 -6.86
N ILE A 200 -0.29 -17.15 -7.02
CA ILE A 200 -1.29 -16.18 -7.46
C ILE A 200 -0.74 -15.45 -8.67
N PHE A 201 -1.53 -15.41 -9.71
CA PHE A 201 -1.26 -14.68 -10.94
C PHE A 201 -2.24 -13.52 -11.05
N ALA A 202 -1.76 -12.30 -10.85
CA ALA A 202 -2.58 -11.11 -10.95
C ALA A 202 -2.29 -10.35 -12.26
N LEU A 203 -3.36 -9.95 -12.93
CA LEU A 203 -3.37 -9.10 -14.12
C LEU A 203 -4.01 -7.76 -13.74
N LEU A 204 -3.24 -6.70 -13.85
CA LEU A 204 -3.62 -5.36 -13.47
C LEU A 204 -3.54 -4.44 -14.69
N PRO A 205 -4.69 -4.07 -15.26
CA PRO A 205 -4.72 -3.11 -16.38
C PRO A 205 -4.21 -1.75 -15.93
N LEU A 206 -3.48 -1.10 -16.82
CA LEU A 206 -2.90 0.21 -16.64
C LEU A 206 -3.29 1.11 -17.82
N GLU A 207 -2.97 2.41 -17.74
CA GLU A 207 -3.18 3.33 -18.84
C GLU A 207 -2.49 2.88 -20.14
N ASN A 208 -2.97 3.34 -21.28
CA ASN A 208 -2.39 3.10 -22.60
C ASN A 208 -2.25 1.60 -22.97
N ASN A 209 -3.22 0.78 -22.57
CA ASN A 209 -3.23 -0.66 -22.88
C ASN A 209 -2.04 -1.45 -22.30
N LEU A 210 -1.37 -0.90 -21.32
CA LEU A 210 -0.34 -1.62 -20.56
C LEU A 210 -1.00 -2.55 -19.54
N VAL A 211 -0.44 -3.74 -19.37
CA VAL A 211 -0.87 -4.71 -18.36
C VAL A 211 0.31 -5.06 -17.47
N GLN A 212 0.16 -4.86 -16.18
CA GLN A 212 1.10 -5.36 -15.19
C GLN A 212 0.71 -6.75 -14.74
N VAL A 213 1.69 -7.63 -14.70
CA VAL A 213 1.60 -8.96 -14.09
C VAL A 213 2.24 -8.91 -12.71
N VAL A 214 1.58 -9.48 -11.72
CA VAL A 214 2.15 -9.75 -10.40
C VAL A 214 1.98 -11.24 -10.09
N LEU A 215 3.10 -11.93 -9.92
CA LEU A 215 3.15 -13.34 -9.59
C LEU A 215 3.62 -13.50 -8.14
N PHE A 216 2.76 -14.01 -7.28
CA PHE A 216 3.18 -14.48 -5.96
C PHE A 216 3.61 -15.93 -6.10
N CYS A 217 4.90 -16.17 -5.93
CA CYS A 217 5.56 -17.39 -6.36
C CYS A 217 6.01 -18.25 -5.18
N ASN A 218 5.69 -19.53 -5.21
CA ASN A 218 6.37 -20.53 -4.39
C ASN A 218 7.82 -20.71 -4.86
N LYS A 219 8.62 -21.52 -4.15
CA LYS A 219 10.05 -21.71 -4.45
C LYS A 219 10.30 -22.26 -5.85
N GLU A 220 9.44 -23.16 -6.33
CA GLU A 220 9.57 -23.83 -7.63
C GLU A 220 9.35 -22.84 -8.78
N LEU A 221 8.22 -22.11 -8.73
CA LEU A 221 7.93 -21.10 -9.73
C LEU A 221 8.95 -19.95 -9.72
N LYS A 222 9.41 -19.55 -8.54
CA LYS A 222 10.50 -18.56 -8.41
C LYS A 222 11.77 -19.01 -9.14
N SER A 223 12.18 -20.26 -8.95
CA SER A 223 13.36 -20.81 -9.61
C SER A 223 13.20 -20.84 -11.14
N PHE A 224 12.04 -21.23 -11.62
CA PHE A 224 11.70 -21.20 -13.04
C PHE A 224 11.79 -19.77 -13.60
N LEU A 225 11.14 -18.78 -12.94
CA LEU A 225 11.11 -17.40 -13.42
C LEU A 225 12.50 -16.72 -13.44
N LYS A 226 13.42 -17.16 -12.57
CA LYS A 226 14.82 -16.68 -12.56
C LYS A 226 15.63 -17.16 -13.75
N SER A 227 15.38 -18.38 -14.22
CA SER A 227 16.15 -19.02 -15.30
C SER A 227 15.47 -18.93 -16.66
N THR A 228 14.23 -18.41 -16.72
CA THR A 228 13.43 -18.43 -17.94
C THR A 228 13.84 -17.33 -18.93
N THR A 229 13.89 -17.69 -20.21
CA THR A 229 14.08 -16.72 -21.31
C THR A 229 12.81 -15.90 -21.55
N ASP A 230 12.91 -14.83 -22.35
CA ASP A 230 11.75 -13.99 -22.68
C ASP A 230 10.67 -14.77 -23.43
N ASP A 231 11.04 -15.66 -24.34
CA ASP A 231 10.07 -16.47 -25.09
C ASP A 231 9.38 -17.50 -24.19
N GLN A 232 10.13 -18.12 -23.29
CA GLN A 232 9.56 -19.06 -22.31
C GLN A 232 8.61 -18.34 -21.35
N LEU A 233 8.97 -17.13 -20.90
CA LEU A 233 8.09 -16.31 -20.07
C LEU A 233 6.84 -15.91 -20.82
N LYS A 234 6.96 -15.45 -22.07
CA LYS A 234 5.79 -15.12 -22.91
C LYS A 234 4.86 -16.31 -23.07
N LYS A 235 5.41 -17.49 -23.34
CA LYS A 235 4.62 -18.73 -23.46
C LYS A 235 3.89 -19.04 -22.16
N TYR A 236 4.59 -18.99 -21.03
CA TYR A 236 4.02 -19.22 -19.70
C TYR A 236 2.89 -18.24 -19.38
N LEU A 237 3.11 -16.93 -19.62
CA LEU A 237 2.10 -15.90 -19.40
C LEU A 237 0.86 -16.13 -20.28
N LYS A 238 1.04 -16.44 -21.58
CA LYS A 238 -0.07 -16.75 -22.50
C LYS A 238 -0.90 -17.93 -22.03
N ASP A 239 -0.24 -19.00 -21.58
CA ASP A 239 -0.90 -20.20 -21.07
C ASP A 239 -1.75 -19.87 -19.83
N LYS A 240 -1.22 -19.10 -18.89
CA LYS A 240 -1.93 -18.71 -17.66
C LYS A 240 -3.02 -17.68 -17.88
N MET A 241 -2.83 -16.73 -18.77
CA MET A 241 -3.86 -15.71 -19.11
C MET A 241 -5.01 -16.30 -19.94
N LYS A 242 -4.75 -17.43 -20.64
CA LYS A 242 -5.68 -17.97 -21.63
C LYS A 242 -6.02 -16.87 -22.67
N ASN A 243 -7.25 -16.43 -22.74
CA ASN A 243 -7.72 -15.41 -23.69
C ASN A 243 -8.04 -14.06 -23.02
N LEU A 244 -7.61 -13.83 -21.79
CA LEU A 244 -7.92 -12.60 -21.05
C LEU A 244 -7.24 -11.37 -21.67
N PHE A 245 -5.98 -11.53 -22.08
CA PHE A 245 -5.17 -10.49 -22.75
C PHE A 245 -4.28 -11.11 -23.83
N SER A 246 -3.96 -10.33 -24.87
CA SER A 246 -2.90 -10.65 -25.82
C SER A 246 -1.55 -10.11 -25.32
N ILE A 247 -0.42 -10.70 -25.73
CA ILE A 247 0.91 -10.12 -25.51
C ILE A 247 1.41 -9.61 -26.85
N ASP A 248 1.30 -8.30 -27.05
CA ASP A 248 1.60 -7.64 -28.34
C ASP A 248 2.92 -6.88 -28.32
N SER A 249 3.72 -7.07 -27.27
CA SER A 249 5.03 -6.46 -27.12
C SER A 249 6.04 -7.43 -26.49
N GLU A 250 7.26 -6.98 -26.29
CA GLU A 250 8.19 -7.63 -25.36
C GLU A 250 7.66 -7.53 -23.91
N VAL A 251 8.05 -8.51 -23.08
CA VAL A 251 7.81 -8.45 -21.62
C VAL A 251 8.95 -7.66 -20.98
N LYS A 252 8.60 -6.56 -20.32
CA LYS A 252 9.57 -5.59 -19.78
C LYS A 252 9.45 -5.46 -18.26
N ASN A 253 10.38 -4.70 -17.68
CA ASN A 253 10.38 -4.28 -16.27
C ASN A 253 10.23 -5.46 -15.30
N ARG A 254 11.01 -6.54 -15.56
CA ARG A 254 11.06 -7.69 -14.65
C ARG A 254 11.70 -7.29 -13.33
N SER A 255 11.01 -7.57 -12.24
CA SER A 255 11.50 -7.34 -10.89
C SER A 255 11.06 -8.45 -9.96
N GLU A 256 11.88 -8.73 -8.94
CA GLU A 256 11.56 -9.67 -7.87
C GLU A 256 11.76 -9.01 -6.53
N PHE A 257 10.86 -9.26 -5.59
CA PHE A 257 11.02 -8.82 -4.21
C PHE A 257 10.50 -9.88 -3.22
N GLN A 258 11.23 -9.99 -2.11
CA GLN A 258 10.89 -10.89 -1.01
C GLN A 258 9.68 -10.34 -0.25
N LEU A 259 8.73 -11.22 0.04
CA LEU A 259 7.55 -10.88 0.83
C LEU A 259 7.88 -10.90 2.32
N LYS A 260 7.38 -9.91 3.03
CA LYS A 260 7.47 -9.83 4.49
C LYS A 260 6.26 -9.09 5.06
N ASP A 261 5.89 -9.44 6.28
CA ASP A 261 5.05 -8.61 7.13
C ASP A 261 5.93 -7.93 8.19
N LYS A 262 5.57 -6.72 8.55
CA LYS A 262 6.15 -5.98 9.68
C LYS A 262 5.02 -5.38 10.48
N SER A 263 5.06 -5.53 11.76
CA SER A 263 4.15 -4.87 12.69
C SER A 263 4.88 -4.37 13.92
N LEU A 264 4.44 -3.24 14.43
CA LEU A 264 4.92 -2.67 15.66
C LEU A 264 3.88 -2.89 16.75
N LYS A 265 4.30 -3.33 17.96
CA LYS A 265 3.43 -3.42 19.13
C LYS A 265 2.88 -2.04 19.52
N SER A 266 3.70 -0.99 19.39
CA SER A 266 3.30 0.42 19.48
C SER A 266 3.81 1.17 18.26
N ILE A 267 2.98 2.02 17.66
CA ILE A 267 3.37 2.94 16.59
C ILE A 267 3.69 4.33 17.12
N LEU A 268 3.78 4.44 18.45
CA LEU A 268 4.01 5.65 19.21
C LEU A 268 5.15 5.47 20.22
N TYR A 269 6.11 6.38 20.21
CA TYR A 269 7.13 6.54 21.24
C TYR A 269 7.29 8.01 21.61
N LYS A 270 6.87 8.40 22.84
CA LYS A 270 6.86 9.81 23.26
C LYS A 270 6.20 10.71 22.20
N ARG A 271 6.93 11.62 21.58
CA ARG A 271 6.50 12.51 20.51
C ARG A 271 6.89 12.06 19.10
N LEU A 272 7.15 10.77 18.93
CA LEU A 272 7.40 10.13 17.64
C LEU A 272 6.23 9.22 17.30
N ILE A 273 5.69 9.34 16.09
CA ILE A 273 4.76 8.37 15.50
C ILE A 273 5.33 7.81 14.20
N THR A 274 4.89 6.61 13.86
CA THR A 274 5.25 5.95 12.59
C THR A 274 4.04 5.89 11.67
N ILE A 275 4.28 6.02 10.35
CA ILE A 275 3.26 6.03 9.29
C ILE A 275 3.74 5.17 8.12
N GLY A 276 2.82 4.44 7.47
CA GLY A 276 3.11 3.59 6.31
C GLY A 276 4.05 2.43 6.66
N ASP A 277 4.99 2.10 5.77
CA ASP A 277 5.91 0.98 5.94
C ASP A 277 6.81 1.10 7.18
N ALA A 278 6.95 2.29 7.74
CA ALA A 278 7.61 2.49 9.03
C ALA A 278 6.80 1.84 10.17
N ALA A 279 5.47 1.90 10.12
CA ALA A 279 4.56 1.37 11.13
C ALA A 279 4.19 -0.09 10.86
N HIS A 280 3.90 -0.43 9.61
CA HIS A 280 3.34 -1.72 9.22
C HIS A 280 3.61 -2.03 7.75
N ILE A 281 4.00 -3.25 7.48
CA ILE A 281 4.06 -3.84 6.14
C ILE A 281 3.15 -5.05 6.18
N ILE A 282 2.17 -5.10 5.30
CA ILE A 282 1.24 -6.22 5.16
C ILE A 282 1.50 -6.96 3.86
N HIS A 283 1.18 -8.24 3.84
CA HIS A 283 1.29 -9.05 2.62
C HIS A 283 0.54 -8.39 1.45
N PRO A 284 1.19 -8.19 0.28
CA PRO A 284 0.66 -7.35 -0.80
C PRO A 284 -0.48 -7.99 -1.60
N MET A 285 -1.08 -9.09 -1.12
CA MET A 285 -2.13 -9.85 -1.79
C MET A 285 -3.29 -9.01 -2.35
N ALA A 286 -3.60 -7.90 -1.69
CA ALA A 286 -4.69 -7.02 -2.10
C ALA A 286 -4.20 -5.65 -2.61
N GLY A 287 -2.89 -5.46 -2.82
CA GLY A 287 -2.33 -4.16 -3.21
C GLY A 287 -2.59 -3.03 -2.20
N GLN A 288 -2.88 -3.37 -0.93
CA GLN A 288 -3.38 -2.41 0.06
C GLN A 288 -2.29 -1.68 0.88
N GLY A 289 -1.01 -2.06 0.73
CA GLY A 289 0.08 -1.47 1.54
C GLY A 289 0.13 0.06 1.41
N PHE A 290 0.12 0.58 0.19
CA PHE A 290 0.13 2.02 -0.05
C PHE A 290 -1.14 2.71 0.46
N ASN A 291 -2.33 2.13 0.22
CA ASN A 291 -3.60 2.65 0.74
C ASN A 291 -3.61 2.71 2.27
N LEU A 292 -2.97 1.74 2.94
CA LEU A 292 -2.88 1.74 4.40
C LEU A 292 -2.08 2.94 4.90
N GLY A 293 -0.96 3.29 4.23
CA GLY A 293 -0.20 4.50 4.51
C GLY A 293 -1.00 5.79 4.24
N LEU A 294 -1.81 5.83 3.17
CA LEU A 294 -2.71 6.95 2.91
C LEU A 294 -3.78 7.08 4.00
N ARG A 295 -4.33 5.97 4.47
CA ARG A 295 -5.30 5.95 5.59
C ARG A 295 -4.67 6.42 6.90
N ASP A 296 -3.38 6.15 7.13
CA ASP A 296 -2.65 6.68 8.29
C ASP A 296 -2.66 8.21 8.29
N ILE A 297 -2.29 8.81 7.14
CA ILE A 297 -2.24 10.28 6.99
C ILE A 297 -3.64 10.89 7.15
N ARG A 298 -4.65 10.29 6.50
CA ARG A 298 -6.05 10.76 6.58
C ARG A 298 -6.60 10.70 8.00
N ASN A 299 -6.34 9.62 8.72
CA ASN A 299 -6.76 9.50 10.11
C ASN A 299 -6.12 10.57 10.99
N LEU A 300 -4.82 10.83 10.77
CA LEU A 300 -4.12 11.90 11.49
C LEU A 300 -4.71 13.28 11.16
N GLU A 301 -5.00 13.56 9.88
CA GLU A 301 -5.66 14.79 9.44
C GLU A 301 -7.04 14.97 10.09
N ASP A 302 -7.86 13.91 10.08
CA ASP A 302 -9.19 13.92 10.70
C ASP A 302 -9.14 14.20 12.20
N LEU A 303 -8.13 13.66 12.90
CA LEU A 303 -7.93 13.94 14.31
C LEU A 303 -7.50 15.38 14.56
N ILE A 304 -6.67 15.96 13.69
CA ILE A 304 -6.25 17.36 13.75
C ILE A 304 -7.46 18.28 13.52
N ARG A 305 -8.26 18.02 12.49
CA ARG A 305 -9.45 18.85 12.15
C ARG A 305 -10.50 18.89 13.26
N LYS A 306 -10.62 17.81 14.04
CA LYS A 306 -11.61 17.69 15.12
C LYS A 306 -11.24 18.43 16.40
N LYS A 307 -10.04 19.00 16.48
CA LYS A 307 -9.53 19.64 17.70
C LYS A 307 -9.01 21.04 17.43
N THR A 308 -9.32 21.95 18.33
CA THR A 308 -8.76 23.30 18.39
C THR A 308 -7.90 23.46 19.64
N ASN A 309 -6.80 24.21 19.55
CA ASN A 309 -5.91 24.54 20.67
C ASN A 309 -5.40 23.33 21.47
N PHE A 310 -4.80 22.36 20.80
CA PHE A 310 -4.22 21.17 21.44
C PHE A 310 -2.73 21.03 21.07
N ASP A 311 -2.00 20.31 21.92
CA ASP A 311 -0.63 19.90 21.63
C ASP A 311 -0.65 18.64 20.76
N ILE A 312 -0.24 18.78 19.49
CA ILE A 312 -0.20 17.69 18.50
C ILE A 312 0.75 16.56 18.89
N GLY A 313 1.78 16.84 19.68
CA GLY A 313 2.71 15.82 20.20
C GLY A 313 2.28 15.23 21.55
N SER A 314 1.13 15.64 22.11
CA SER A 314 0.68 15.12 23.40
C SER A 314 0.34 13.64 23.33
N ARG A 315 0.73 12.91 24.37
CA ARG A 315 0.46 11.46 24.49
C ARG A 315 -1.03 11.13 24.38
N PHE A 316 -1.90 12.00 24.86
CA PHE A 316 -3.34 11.81 24.77
C PHE A 316 -3.84 11.82 23.32
N PHE A 317 -3.35 12.78 22.51
CA PHE A 317 -3.68 12.88 21.09
C PHE A 317 -3.10 11.69 20.31
N LEU A 318 -1.83 11.38 20.50
CA LEU A 318 -1.12 10.34 19.77
C LEU A 318 -1.63 8.92 20.10
N ARG A 319 -2.07 8.67 21.34
CA ARG A 319 -2.73 7.39 21.69
C ARG A 319 -4.06 7.19 20.98
N LYS A 320 -4.79 8.26 20.69
CA LYS A 320 -6.02 8.13 19.90
C LYS A 320 -5.70 7.72 18.47
N TYR A 321 -4.70 8.37 17.85
CA TYR A 321 -4.19 7.97 16.55
C TYR A 321 -3.77 6.48 16.55
N GLU A 322 -2.92 6.07 17.47
CA GLU A 322 -2.45 4.70 17.59
C GLU A 322 -3.60 3.68 17.67
N ARG A 323 -4.58 3.93 18.53
CA ARG A 323 -5.73 3.03 18.72
C ARG A 323 -6.56 2.89 17.45
N ASP A 324 -6.85 4.01 16.77
CA ASP A 324 -7.65 4.03 15.57
C ASP A 324 -6.91 3.29 14.43
N ARG A 325 -5.59 3.48 14.31
CA ARG A 325 -4.77 2.79 13.31
C ARG A 325 -4.61 1.31 13.59
N LYS A 326 -4.34 0.90 14.82
CA LYS A 326 -4.25 -0.52 15.19
C LYS A 326 -5.52 -1.29 14.86
N LYS A 327 -6.69 -0.69 15.11
CA LYS A 327 -7.97 -1.31 14.75
C LYS A 327 -8.08 -1.55 13.24
N ASP A 328 -7.77 -0.56 12.42
CA ASP A 328 -7.85 -0.64 10.96
C ASP A 328 -6.83 -1.66 10.40
N VAL A 329 -5.57 -1.59 10.84
CA VAL A 329 -4.51 -2.53 10.45
C VAL A 329 -4.88 -3.97 10.81
N THR A 330 -5.38 -4.20 12.03
CA THR A 330 -5.79 -5.55 12.47
C THR A 330 -6.94 -6.09 11.61
N GLN A 331 -7.93 -5.28 11.29
CA GLN A 331 -9.03 -5.68 10.42
C GLN A 331 -8.54 -6.08 9.02
N LEU A 332 -7.63 -5.30 8.45
CA LEU A 332 -7.06 -5.57 7.13
C LEU A 332 -6.15 -6.81 7.15
N SER A 333 -5.30 -6.95 8.17
CA SER A 333 -4.43 -8.13 8.33
C SER A 333 -5.24 -9.42 8.49
N ASN A 334 -6.33 -9.39 9.26
CA ASN A 334 -7.20 -10.54 9.42
C ASN A 334 -7.88 -10.91 8.09
N LEU A 335 -8.29 -9.93 7.29
CA LEU A 335 -8.85 -10.15 5.96
C LEU A 335 -7.83 -10.78 5.02
N THR A 336 -6.61 -10.22 4.98
CA THR A 336 -5.52 -10.73 4.14
C THR A 336 -5.15 -12.16 4.56
N ALA A 337 -5.09 -12.44 5.87
CA ALA A 337 -4.85 -13.78 6.40
C ALA A 337 -5.96 -14.78 6.02
N LEU A 338 -7.23 -14.35 6.04
CA LEU A 338 -8.34 -15.18 5.56
C LEU A 338 -8.17 -15.53 4.08
N ILE A 339 -7.92 -14.54 3.21
CA ILE A 339 -7.69 -14.77 1.77
C ILE A 339 -6.47 -15.67 1.56
N SER A 340 -5.37 -15.42 2.27
CA SER A 340 -4.14 -16.21 2.23
C SER A 340 -4.39 -17.67 2.66
N ASN A 341 -5.10 -17.89 3.74
CA ASN A 341 -5.43 -19.25 4.18
C ASN A 341 -6.29 -20.01 3.17
N PHE A 342 -7.14 -19.34 2.39
CA PHE A 342 -7.89 -19.99 1.31
C PHE A 342 -7.02 -20.34 0.11
N THR A 343 -5.90 -19.64 -0.11
CA THR A 343 -5.05 -19.78 -1.29
C THR A 343 -3.80 -20.62 -1.06
N PHE A 344 -3.21 -20.54 0.14
CA PHE A 344 -1.96 -21.23 0.51
C PHE A 344 -2.17 -22.31 1.57
N ILE A 345 -3.34 -22.96 1.63
CA ILE A 345 -3.56 -24.04 2.59
C ILE A 345 -2.50 -25.13 2.38
N ASP A 346 -1.67 -25.30 3.37
CA ASP A 346 -0.51 -26.21 3.40
C ASP A 346 -0.90 -27.63 2.93
N ASN A 347 -0.12 -28.20 2.03
CA ASN A 347 -0.40 -29.46 1.32
C ASN A 347 -0.73 -30.64 2.25
N LYS A 348 -0.27 -30.65 3.51
CA LYS A 348 -0.57 -31.71 4.48
C LYS A 348 -2.00 -31.68 5.00
N PHE A 349 -2.60 -30.52 5.11
CA PHE A 349 -3.99 -30.36 5.56
C PHE A 349 -4.95 -30.59 4.38
N ASN A 350 -4.55 -30.20 3.17
CA ASN A 350 -5.34 -30.33 1.94
C ASN A 350 -5.52 -31.78 1.45
N GLN A 351 -4.58 -32.69 1.68
CA GLN A 351 -4.78 -34.10 1.29
C GLN A 351 -5.93 -34.77 2.05
N LYS A 352 -6.20 -34.37 3.30
CA LYS A 352 -7.38 -34.81 4.05
C LYS A 352 -8.66 -34.06 3.67
N LEU A 353 -8.55 -32.77 3.29
CA LEU A 353 -9.68 -31.89 3.01
C LEU A 353 -10.10 -31.89 1.52
N LYS A 354 -9.20 -32.18 0.57
CA LYS A 354 -9.57 -32.41 -0.85
C LYS A 354 -10.61 -33.53 -1.02
N LYS A 355 -10.76 -34.42 -0.03
CA LYS A 355 -11.80 -35.45 0.02
C LYS A 355 -13.16 -34.97 0.54
N SER A 356 -13.28 -33.76 1.10
CA SER A 356 -14.58 -33.28 1.61
C SER A 356 -15.23 -32.30 0.63
N ARG A 357 -16.22 -32.78 -0.09
CA ARG A 357 -17.19 -31.94 -0.83
C ARG A 357 -17.84 -30.83 0.00
N LEU A 358 -17.67 -30.86 1.33
CA LEU A 358 -18.19 -29.83 2.24
C LEU A 358 -17.37 -28.52 2.17
N LEU A 359 -16.05 -28.58 1.95
CA LEU A 359 -15.22 -27.35 1.90
C LEU A 359 -15.38 -26.60 0.59
N SER A 360 -15.53 -27.30 -0.54
CA SER A 360 -15.86 -26.66 -1.81
C SER A 360 -17.21 -25.93 -1.73
N LYS A 361 -18.22 -26.55 -1.08
CA LYS A 361 -19.53 -25.91 -0.84
C LYS A 361 -19.44 -24.75 0.15
N SER A 362 -18.60 -24.81 1.19
CA SER A 362 -18.43 -23.69 2.12
C SER A 362 -17.66 -22.52 1.50
N LEU A 363 -16.71 -22.78 0.60
CA LEU A 363 -16.03 -21.74 -0.19
C LEU A 363 -17.02 -21.09 -1.18
N SER A 364 -17.77 -21.87 -1.94
CA SER A 364 -18.74 -21.32 -2.88
C SER A 364 -19.88 -20.57 -2.14
N PHE A 365 -20.25 -21.02 -0.96
CA PHE A 365 -21.22 -20.32 -0.10
C PHE A 365 -20.62 -19.01 0.46
N ALA A 366 -19.38 -19.02 0.96
CA ALA A 366 -18.71 -17.83 1.45
C ALA A 366 -18.45 -16.82 0.31
N VAL A 367 -18.03 -17.32 -0.84
CA VAL A 367 -17.79 -16.53 -2.07
C VAL A 367 -19.10 -15.92 -2.61
N ASN A 368 -20.23 -16.61 -2.46
CA ASN A 368 -21.56 -16.11 -2.85
C ASN A 368 -22.25 -15.28 -1.77
N SER A 369 -21.67 -15.22 -0.55
CA SER A 369 -22.23 -14.41 0.53
C SER A 369 -22.19 -12.91 0.17
N LYS A 370 -23.38 -12.30 0.08
CA LYS A 370 -23.51 -10.85 -0.14
C LYS A 370 -22.76 -10.04 0.93
N LEU A 371 -22.75 -10.52 2.17
CA LEU A 371 -22.05 -9.87 3.29
C LEU A 371 -20.53 -9.88 3.12
N LEU A 372 -19.95 -11.00 2.67
CA LEU A 372 -18.51 -11.08 2.42
C LEU A 372 -18.10 -10.18 1.25
N LYS A 373 -18.87 -10.21 0.16
CA LYS A 373 -18.65 -9.30 -0.98
C LYS A 373 -18.71 -7.83 -0.54
N GLN A 374 -19.72 -7.45 0.22
CA GLN A 374 -19.83 -6.08 0.77
C GLN A 374 -18.65 -5.71 1.65
N TYR A 375 -18.20 -6.63 2.49
CA TYR A 375 -17.03 -6.39 3.35
C TYR A 375 -15.75 -6.22 2.53
N LEU A 376 -15.49 -7.09 1.54
CA LEU A 376 -14.33 -7.01 0.64
C LEU A 376 -14.31 -5.67 -0.12
N ILE A 377 -15.44 -5.29 -0.70
CA ILE A 377 -15.52 -4.02 -1.44
C ILE A 377 -15.39 -2.83 -0.52
N LYS A 378 -16.03 -2.84 0.65
CA LYS A 378 -15.84 -1.78 1.63
C LYS A 378 -14.37 -1.60 2.02
N GLN A 379 -13.61 -2.68 2.18
CA GLN A 379 -12.19 -2.60 2.49
C GLN A 379 -11.35 -2.12 1.28
N ALA A 380 -11.75 -2.47 0.06
CA ALA A 380 -11.09 -2.01 -1.16
C ALA A 380 -11.35 -0.52 -1.45
N THR A 381 -12.54 -0.01 -1.13
CA THR A 381 -12.97 1.37 -1.45
C THR A 381 -12.66 2.40 -0.36
N LEU A 382 -12.29 1.97 0.84
CA LEU A 382 -11.81 2.84 1.94
C LEU A 382 -10.39 3.33 1.72
#